data_4c5a4ab7d3fbf96824c3f5822c10acbf
#
_entry.id   4c5a4ab7d3fbf96824c3f5822c10acbf
#
_cell.length_a   1.000
_cell.length_b   1.000
_cell.length_c   1.000
_cell.angle_alpha   90.00
_cell.angle_beta   90.00
_cell.angle_gamma   90.00
#
_symmetry.space_group_name_H-M   'P 1'
#
loop_
_entity.id
_entity.type
_entity.pdbx_description
1 polymer ?
#
loop_
_entity_poly.entity_id
_entity_poly.type
_entity_poly.pdbx_seq_one_letter_code
_entity_poly.pdbx_strand_id
1 'polypeptide(L)'
;MTKDLSLHDETHLKVLRLLESTPNINQRKLAEALGVSLGKTNFCLNALLDKGLVKMENFRTSTRKLNYAYLLTPAGIAEKAALTARFLMRKQQESELLRVEIKLLQEQVAKAATEQAACATEPVGALPSNPYKGVRPLLK
;
A
#
# COMPACT_ATOMS: atom_id res chain seq x y z
N MET A 1 -12.27 -8.24 -10.94
CA MET A 1 -11.27 -8.80 -11.86
C MET A 1 -10.06 -7.91 -12.13
N THR A 2 -10.15 -6.60 -11.98
CA THR A 2 -9.02 -5.68 -12.15
C THR A 2 -8.03 -5.69 -10.97
N LYS A 3 -8.42 -6.14 -9.80
CA LYS A 3 -7.60 -6.14 -8.58
C LYS A 3 -6.51 -7.22 -8.58
N ASP A 4 -6.79 -8.36 -9.18
CA ASP A 4 -5.83 -9.48 -9.24
C ASP A 4 -4.71 -9.25 -10.27
N LEU A 5 -5.04 -8.70 -11.43
CA LEU A 5 -4.05 -8.27 -12.44
C LEU A 5 -3.10 -7.21 -11.88
N SER A 6 -3.63 -6.30 -11.07
CA SER A 6 -2.88 -5.25 -10.39
C SER A 6 -1.86 -5.80 -9.39
N LEU A 7 -2.24 -6.83 -8.62
CA LEU A 7 -1.37 -7.44 -7.62
C LEU A 7 -0.26 -8.28 -8.28
N HIS A 8 -0.57 -8.96 -9.39
CA HIS A 8 0.42 -9.67 -10.18
C HIS A 8 1.45 -8.71 -10.80
N ASP A 9 1.00 -7.62 -11.39
CA ASP A 9 1.86 -6.59 -11.97
C ASP A 9 2.79 -5.97 -10.93
N GLU A 10 2.30 -5.71 -9.74
CA GLU A 10 3.11 -5.18 -8.64
C GLU A 10 4.17 -6.18 -8.17
N THR A 11 3.80 -7.45 -8.06
CA THR A 11 4.73 -8.51 -7.67
C THR A 11 5.80 -8.71 -8.75
N HIS A 12 5.41 -8.74 -10.01
CA HIS A 12 6.35 -8.83 -11.14
C HIS A 12 7.30 -7.65 -11.16
N LEU A 13 6.81 -6.43 -10.95
CA LEU A 13 7.66 -5.24 -10.89
C LEU A 13 8.67 -5.30 -9.74
N LYS A 14 8.28 -5.77 -8.57
CA LYS A 14 9.17 -5.97 -7.42
C LYS A 14 10.26 -7.01 -7.74
N VAL A 15 9.88 -8.12 -8.37
CA VAL A 15 10.85 -9.14 -8.82
C VAL A 15 11.84 -8.56 -9.80
N LEU A 16 11.38 -7.87 -10.84
CA LEU A 16 12.25 -7.29 -11.86
C LEU A 16 13.21 -6.24 -11.29
N ARG A 17 12.77 -5.43 -10.35
CA ARG A 17 13.62 -4.46 -9.63
C ARG A 17 14.70 -5.13 -8.79
N LEU A 18 14.35 -6.19 -8.07
CA LEU A 18 15.31 -6.93 -7.26
C LEU A 18 16.35 -7.65 -8.11
N LEU A 19 15.96 -8.22 -9.25
CA LEU A 19 16.88 -8.86 -10.18
C LEU A 19 17.87 -7.88 -10.82
N GLU A 20 17.44 -6.64 -11.04
CA GLU A 20 18.33 -5.58 -11.55
C GLU A 20 19.31 -5.09 -10.49
N SER A 21 18.82 -4.88 -9.27
CA SER A 21 19.66 -4.37 -8.17
C SER A 21 20.59 -5.42 -7.59
N THR A 22 20.21 -6.68 -7.64
CA THR A 22 20.98 -7.80 -7.10
C THR A 22 21.07 -8.90 -8.13
N PRO A 23 21.99 -8.78 -9.10
CA PRO A 23 22.22 -9.85 -10.06
C PRO A 23 22.69 -11.11 -9.33
N ASN A 24 22.31 -12.27 -9.84
CA ASN A 24 22.63 -13.59 -9.28
C ASN A 24 21.95 -13.93 -7.93
N ILE A 25 20.86 -13.27 -7.62
CA ILE A 25 20.03 -13.62 -6.45
C ILE A 25 19.40 -15.01 -6.65
N ASN A 26 19.47 -15.84 -5.63
CA ASN A 26 18.78 -17.13 -5.65
C ASN A 26 17.31 -16.99 -5.25
N GLN A 27 16.51 -18.00 -5.60
CA GLN A 27 15.06 -17.99 -5.37
C GLN A 27 14.68 -17.80 -3.89
N ARG A 28 15.44 -18.38 -2.97
CA ARG A 28 15.17 -18.27 -1.53
C ARG A 28 15.38 -16.85 -1.03
N LYS A 29 16.50 -16.24 -1.38
CA LYS A 29 16.78 -14.83 -1.04
C LYS A 29 15.78 -13.87 -1.68
N LEU A 30 15.36 -14.18 -2.91
CA LEU A 30 14.32 -13.41 -3.59
C LEU A 30 12.98 -13.48 -2.83
N ALA A 31 12.58 -14.68 -2.39
CA ALA A 31 11.35 -14.87 -1.60
C ALA A 31 11.40 -14.09 -0.26
N GLU A 32 12.54 -14.14 0.43
CA GLU A 32 12.79 -13.37 1.65
C GLU A 32 12.67 -11.86 1.42
N ALA A 33 13.31 -11.34 0.38
CA ALA A 33 13.27 -9.93 0.03
C ALA A 33 11.87 -9.44 -0.39
N LEU A 34 11.08 -10.30 -1.02
CA LEU A 34 9.69 -10.01 -1.40
C LEU A 34 8.70 -10.18 -0.25
N GLY A 35 9.08 -10.87 0.81
CA GLY A 35 8.17 -11.21 1.91
C GLY A 35 7.04 -12.15 1.50
N VAL A 36 7.28 -13.02 0.53
CA VAL A 36 6.31 -14.00 0.03
C VAL A 36 6.84 -15.43 0.16
N SER A 37 5.95 -16.41 0.00
CA SER A 37 6.34 -17.82 0.05
C SER A 37 7.26 -18.20 -1.12
N LEU A 38 8.07 -19.23 -0.92
CA LEU A 38 8.93 -19.79 -1.97
C LEU A 38 8.11 -20.27 -3.18
N GLY A 39 6.95 -20.88 -2.94
CA GLY A 39 6.05 -21.32 -4.00
C GLY A 39 5.50 -20.18 -4.85
N LYS A 40 5.11 -19.08 -4.23
CA LYS A 40 4.65 -17.88 -4.94
C LYS A 40 5.78 -17.23 -5.74
N THR A 41 6.98 -17.18 -5.18
CA THR A 41 8.18 -16.70 -5.88
C THR A 41 8.49 -17.56 -7.10
N ASN A 42 8.45 -18.88 -6.94
CA ASN A 42 8.66 -19.82 -8.05
C ASN A 42 7.62 -19.64 -9.17
N PHE A 43 6.36 -19.48 -8.82
CA PHE A 43 5.29 -19.22 -9.77
C PHE A 43 5.54 -17.93 -10.56
N CYS A 44 5.89 -16.84 -9.89
CA CYS A 44 6.22 -15.56 -10.53
C CYS A 44 7.45 -15.66 -11.44
N LEU A 45 8.50 -16.34 -10.98
CA LEU A 45 9.72 -16.53 -11.77
C LEU A 45 9.46 -17.36 -13.03
N ASN A 46 8.70 -18.43 -12.94
CA ASN A 46 8.34 -19.24 -14.10
C ASN A 46 7.53 -18.43 -15.12
N ALA A 47 6.58 -17.64 -14.67
CA ALA A 47 5.83 -16.75 -15.55
C ALA A 47 6.72 -15.73 -16.26
N LEU A 48 7.73 -15.20 -15.58
CA LEU A 48 8.69 -14.26 -16.17
C LEU A 48 9.67 -14.95 -17.12
N LEU A 49 10.08 -16.18 -16.81
CA LEU A 49 10.90 -17.02 -17.69
C LEU A 49 10.15 -17.38 -18.96
N ASP A 50 8.89 -17.79 -18.88
CA ASP A 50 8.03 -18.12 -20.01
C ASP A 50 7.82 -16.93 -20.95
N LYS A 51 7.75 -15.73 -20.40
CA LYS A 51 7.66 -14.49 -21.19
C LYS A 51 9.00 -14.01 -21.74
N GLY A 52 10.11 -14.66 -21.41
CA GLY A 52 11.44 -14.25 -21.84
C GLY A 52 11.95 -12.96 -21.18
N LEU A 53 11.37 -12.53 -20.07
CA LEU A 53 11.75 -11.32 -19.33
C LEU A 53 12.94 -11.57 -18.39
N VAL A 54 13.10 -12.81 -17.98
CA VAL A 54 14.17 -13.28 -17.09
C VAL A 54 14.79 -14.51 -17.73
N LYS A 55 16.10 -14.68 -17.59
CA LYS A 55 16.82 -15.91 -17.94
C LYS A 55 17.46 -16.51 -16.70
N MET A 56 17.59 -17.81 -16.72
CA MET A 56 18.22 -18.58 -15.66
C MET A 56 19.59 -19.02 -16.10
N GLU A 57 20.61 -18.70 -15.30
CA GLU A 57 21.97 -19.19 -15.50
C GLU A 57 22.35 -20.14 -14.36
N ASN A 58 22.99 -21.25 -14.76
CA ASN A 58 23.51 -22.22 -13.81
C ASN A 58 24.94 -21.84 -13.43
N PHE A 59 25.17 -21.49 -12.19
CA PHE A 59 26.53 -21.30 -11.68
C PHE A 59 27.00 -22.57 -10.99
N ARG A 60 28.08 -23.15 -11.52
CA ARG A 60 28.84 -24.17 -10.80
C ARG A 60 29.79 -23.48 -9.82
N THR A 61 29.32 -23.23 -8.62
CA THR A 61 30.21 -22.89 -7.51
C THR A 61 30.55 -24.16 -6.75
N SER A 62 31.80 -24.62 -6.92
CA SER A 62 32.43 -25.76 -6.22
C SER A 62 31.56 -27.01 -6.04
N THR A 63 31.84 -27.98 -6.82
CA THR A 63 31.69 -29.44 -6.73
C THR A 63 30.37 -30.09 -6.34
N ARG A 64 29.35 -29.45 -5.73
CA ARG A 64 28.13 -30.14 -5.32
C ARG A 64 26.81 -29.33 -5.28
N LYS A 65 26.78 -28.04 -5.55
CA LYS A 65 25.53 -27.27 -5.54
C LYS A 65 25.38 -26.45 -6.80
N LEU A 66 24.39 -26.81 -7.61
CA LEU A 66 23.88 -25.96 -8.69
C LEU A 66 23.14 -24.78 -8.05
N ASN A 67 23.77 -23.64 -8.03
CA ASN A 67 23.07 -22.40 -7.70
C ASN A 67 22.51 -21.81 -8.99
N TYR A 68 21.18 -21.70 -9.04
CA TYR A 68 20.50 -21.03 -10.13
C TYR A 68 20.50 -19.52 -9.86
N ALA A 69 21.06 -18.76 -10.78
CA ALA A 69 20.98 -17.30 -10.75
C ALA A 69 20.00 -16.82 -11.82
N TYR A 70 19.19 -15.85 -11.46
CA TYR A 70 18.22 -15.25 -12.34
C TYR A 70 18.74 -13.90 -12.83
N LEU A 71 18.70 -13.67 -14.11
CA LEU A 71 19.18 -12.46 -14.76
C LEU A 71 18.05 -11.81 -15.56
N LEU A 72 18.03 -10.48 -15.53
CA LEU A 72 17.08 -9.70 -16.31
C LEU A 72 17.52 -9.63 -17.77
N THR A 73 16.61 -9.94 -18.69
CA THR A 73 16.86 -9.81 -20.14
C THR A 73 16.62 -8.37 -20.60
N PRO A 74 17.10 -7.94 -21.79
CA PRO A 74 16.74 -6.65 -22.37
C PRO A 74 15.23 -6.44 -22.47
N ALA A 75 14.47 -7.49 -22.84
CA ALA A 75 13.01 -7.47 -22.82
C ALA A 75 12.45 -7.27 -21.40
N GLY A 76 13.06 -7.85 -20.39
CA GLY A 76 12.73 -7.64 -18.99
C GLY A 76 12.94 -6.20 -18.52
N ILE A 77 14.00 -5.55 -18.99
CA ILE A 77 14.26 -4.13 -18.69
C ILE A 77 13.16 -3.25 -19.29
N ALA A 78 12.78 -3.50 -20.54
CA ALA A 78 11.70 -2.78 -21.21
C ALA A 78 10.35 -2.99 -20.51
N GLU A 79 10.02 -4.22 -20.11
CA GLU A 79 8.79 -4.52 -19.37
C GLU A 79 8.79 -3.90 -17.98
N LYS A 80 9.93 -3.88 -17.30
CA LYS A 80 10.07 -3.18 -16.02
C LYS A 80 9.72 -1.69 -16.16
N ALA A 81 10.20 -1.04 -17.20
CA ALA A 81 9.88 0.36 -17.48
C ALA A 81 8.38 0.57 -17.73
N ALA A 82 7.76 -0.30 -18.54
CA ALA A 82 6.33 -0.26 -18.83
C ALA A 82 5.48 -0.50 -17.57
N LEU A 83 5.83 -1.48 -16.75
CA LEU A 83 5.18 -1.75 -15.47
C LEU A 83 5.33 -0.58 -14.49
N THR A 84 6.50 0.04 -14.45
CA THR A 84 6.75 1.21 -13.60
C THR A 84 5.86 2.38 -14.01
N ALA A 85 5.71 2.64 -15.31
CA ALA A 85 4.83 3.68 -15.81
C ALA A 85 3.36 3.42 -15.45
N ARG A 86 2.88 2.20 -15.65
CA ARG A 86 1.51 1.79 -15.26
C ARG A 86 1.28 1.92 -13.75
N PHE A 87 2.26 1.51 -12.96
CA PHE A 87 2.21 1.61 -11.50
C PHE A 87 2.19 3.07 -11.05
N LEU A 88 2.99 3.94 -11.65
CA LEU A 88 3.00 5.37 -11.37
C LEU A 88 1.64 6.00 -11.64
N MET A 89 1.04 5.74 -12.79
CA MET A 89 -0.30 6.25 -13.14
C MET A 89 -1.34 5.84 -12.10
N ARG A 90 -1.31 4.59 -11.68
CA ARG A 90 -2.21 4.06 -10.65
C ARG A 90 -2.01 4.79 -9.31
N LYS A 91 -0.77 4.97 -8.89
CA LYS A 91 -0.44 5.69 -7.65
C LYS A 91 -0.83 7.16 -7.69
N GLN A 92 -0.74 7.79 -8.83
CA GLN A 92 -1.21 9.16 -9.02
C GLN A 92 -2.73 9.25 -8.89
N GLN A 93 -3.48 8.30 -9.46
CA GLN A 93 -4.93 8.23 -9.30
C GLN A 93 -5.33 7.98 -7.85
N GLU A 94 -4.70 7.05 -7.16
CA GLU A 94 -4.92 6.79 -5.73
C GLU A 94 -4.64 8.05 -4.89
N SER A 95 -3.55 8.75 -5.17
CA SER A 95 -3.18 9.99 -4.49
C SER A 95 -4.23 11.08 -4.68
N GLU A 96 -4.76 11.22 -5.89
CA GLU A 96 -5.80 12.21 -6.17
C GLU A 96 -7.11 11.88 -5.43
N LEU A 97 -7.52 10.62 -5.42
CA LEU A 97 -8.68 10.19 -4.64
C LEU A 97 -8.50 10.46 -3.15
N LEU A 98 -7.32 10.17 -2.60
CA LEU A 98 -7.00 10.46 -1.20
C LEU A 98 -7.01 11.97 -0.90
N ARG A 99 -6.53 12.81 -1.81
CA ARG A 99 -6.60 14.27 -1.65
C ARG A 99 -8.04 14.77 -1.55
N VAL A 100 -8.92 14.25 -2.38
CA VAL A 100 -10.35 14.59 -2.35
C VAL A 100 -10.97 14.13 -1.02
N GLU A 101 -10.67 12.92 -0.59
CA GLU A 101 -11.16 12.36 0.68
C GLU A 101 -10.67 13.17 1.87
N ILE A 102 -9.38 13.51 1.93
CA ILE A 102 -8.79 14.34 2.98
C ILE A 102 -9.49 15.71 3.04
N LYS A 103 -9.73 16.33 1.88
CA LYS A 103 -10.44 17.61 1.82
C LYS A 103 -11.84 17.52 2.41
N LEU A 104 -12.60 16.49 2.04
CA LEU A 104 -13.93 16.25 2.61
C LEU A 104 -13.91 16.06 4.12
N LEU A 105 -12.94 15.29 4.63
CA LEU A 105 -12.77 15.08 6.06
C LEU A 105 -12.39 16.37 6.79
N GLN A 106 -11.52 17.19 6.21
CA GLN A 106 -11.16 18.51 6.75
C GLN A 106 -12.38 19.43 6.85
N GLU A 107 -13.23 19.44 5.81
CA GLU A 107 -14.47 20.21 5.82
C GLU A 107 -15.44 19.72 6.90
N GLN A 108 -15.55 18.42 7.12
CA GLN A 108 -16.38 17.85 8.20
C GLN A 108 -15.84 18.24 9.57
N VAL A 109 -14.54 18.17 9.80
CA VAL A 109 -13.91 18.59 11.04
C VAL A 109 -14.13 20.09 11.29
N ALA A 110 -13.98 20.92 10.28
CA ALA A 110 -14.21 22.37 10.37
C ALA A 110 -15.67 22.70 10.73
N LYS A 111 -16.63 22.00 10.12
CA LYS A 111 -18.07 22.14 10.46
C LYS A 111 -18.35 21.75 11.91
N ALA A 112 -17.85 20.60 12.33
CA ALA A 112 -18.01 20.14 13.70
C ALA A 112 -17.42 21.12 14.73
N ALA A 113 -16.25 21.68 14.44
CA ALA A 113 -15.63 22.69 15.27
C ALA A 113 -16.46 24.00 15.34
N THR A 114 -17.05 24.41 14.22
CA THR A 114 -17.92 25.59 14.16
C THR A 114 -19.22 25.38 14.93
N GLU A 115 -19.82 24.20 14.83
CA GLU A 115 -21.03 23.84 15.57
C GLU A 115 -20.77 23.79 17.07
N GLN A 116 -19.63 23.24 17.51
CA GLN A 116 -19.23 23.22 18.90
C GLN A 116 -18.96 24.65 19.43
N ALA A 117 -18.34 25.51 18.64
CA ALA A 117 -18.12 26.89 19.00
C ALA A 117 -19.44 27.68 19.08
N ALA A 118 -20.39 27.41 18.20
CA ALA A 118 -21.73 28.00 18.24
C ALA A 118 -22.53 27.54 19.48
N CYS A 119 -22.41 26.27 19.88
CA CYS A 119 -22.98 25.78 21.12
C CYS A 119 -22.33 26.38 22.39
N ALA A 120 -21.04 26.71 22.33
CA ALA A 120 -20.31 27.32 23.43
C ALA A 120 -20.62 28.83 23.61
N THR A 121 -21.14 29.50 22.58
CA THR A 121 -21.51 30.91 22.58
C THR A 121 -22.98 31.16 22.85
N GLU A 122 -23.78 30.14 23.14
CA GLU A 122 -25.10 30.37 23.72
C GLU A 122 -24.93 31.06 25.06
N PRO A 123 -25.60 32.23 25.25
CA PRO A 123 -25.44 32.94 26.52
C PRO A 123 -25.94 32.05 27.66
N VAL A 124 -25.07 31.80 28.60
CA VAL A 124 -25.38 31.09 29.88
C VAL A 124 -26.40 31.92 30.72
N GLY A 125 -27.17 32.79 30.08
CA GLY A 125 -28.18 33.64 30.72
C GLY A 125 -29.56 33.00 30.83
N ALA A 126 -29.78 31.86 30.24
CA ALA A 126 -31.01 31.10 30.38
C ALA A 126 -30.70 29.81 31.14
N LEU A 127 -30.31 29.94 32.38
CA LEU A 127 -30.49 28.83 33.31
C LEU A 127 -31.99 28.54 33.33
N PRO A 128 -32.41 27.30 33.02
CA PRO A 128 -33.79 26.94 33.22
C PRO A 128 -34.15 27.30 34.67
N SER A 129 -35.19 28.09 34.84
CA SER A 129 -35.68 28.42 36.15
C SER A 129 -35.76 27.12 36.96
N ASN A 130 -35.01 27.06 38.03
CA ASN A 130 -34.96 25.89 38.89
C ASN A 130 -36.42 25.53 39.27
N PRO A 131 -36.95 24.40 38.82
CA PRO A 131 -38.33 24.02 39.11
C PRO A 131 -38.56 23.80 40.59
N TYR A 132 -37.51 23.81 41.38
CA TYR A 132 -37.53 23.66 42.83
C TYR A 132 -37.43 25.01 43.57
N LYS A 133 -37.47 26.14 42.85
CA LYS A 133 -37.62 27.44 43.50
C LYS A 133 -39.03 27.55 44.10
N GLY A 134 -39.15 27.27 45.34
CA GLY A 134 -40.40 27.30 46.06
C GLY A 134 -40.66 26.09 46.95
N VAL A 135 -39.84 25.07 46.84
CA VAL A 135 -39.83 23.97 47.81
C VAL A 135 -39.00 24.40 48.99
N ARG A 136 -39.68 24.79 50.04
CA ARG A 136 -39.03 25.00 51.37
C ARG A 136 -38.36 23.68 51.76
N PRO A 137 -37.09 23.68 52.10
CA PRO A 137 -36.49 22.49 52.68
C PRO A 137 -37.24 22.19 53.98
N LEU A 138 -37.79 21.01 54.06
CA LEU A 138 -38.32 20.46 55.28
C LEU A 138 -37.13 20.16 56.21
N LEU A 139 -36.58 21.21 56.76
CA LEU A 139 -35.64 21.09 57.86
C LEU A 139 -36.39 21.08 59.19
N LYS A 140 -36.43 19.90 59.71
CA LYS A 140 -36.55 19.82 61.18
C LYS A 140 -35.15 19.72 61.74
#